data_62228358068e8e8b34250b5bfa06ee71
#
_entry.id   62228358068e8e8b34250b5bfa06ee71
#
_cell.length_a   1.000
_cell.length_b   1.000
_cell.length_c   1.000
_cell.angle_alpha   90.00
_cell.angle_beta   90.00
_cell.angle_gamma   90.00
#
_symmetry.space_group_name_H-M   'P 1'
#
loop_
_entity.id
_entity.type
_entity.pdbx_description
1 polymer ?
#
loop_
_entity_poly.entity_id
_entity_poly.type
_entity_poly.pdbx_seq_one_letter_code
_entity_poly.pdbx_strand_id
1 'polypeptide(L)'
;NIISEMVSHTRIPVIAKPNAGLPFLDENGTTCYNMEAEEFAEEMEVLVNAGATILGGCCGTTPEFIRQIHERFGTDAKVAASRRPDGIRYLTSERITHSFGLDDGFFVVGERINPTGKKALQAQLREGSFEKVIQFAEEQDACGAKVLDINMGMSGIDEKASMLRALEEVSGVTNLPLSLDSSYVDVLEAALRNYPGRALVNSVSLETEKFEKLLPIVAKYGAMFILLPLSDAGLPKDIEEKKEIIHKIYDRALSLGMCKEDIVVDLSLIHISE
;
A
#
# COMPACT_ATOMS: atom_id res chain seq x y z
N ASN A 1 30.12 18.64 -2.54
CA ASN A 1 29.56 17.33 -2.24
C ASN A 1 28.39 17.03 -3.18
N ILE A 2 28.42 15.86 -3.87
CA ILE A 2 27.38 15.48 -4.84
C ILE A 2 25.99 15.48 -4.20
N ILE A 3 25.85 15.00 -2.96
CA ILE A 3 24.56 15.00 -2.23
C ILE A 3 24.03 16.43 -2.05
N SER A 4 24.87 17.38 -1.63
CA SER A 4 24.45 18.78 -1.46
C SER A 4 23.97 19.38 -2.79
N GLU A 5 24.64 19.05 -3.89
CA GLU A 5 24.25 19.51 -5.22
C GLU A 5 22.91 18.90 -5.65
N MET A 6 22.73 17.59 -5.46
CA MET A 6 21.45 16.94 -5.74
C MET A 6 20.29 17.54 -4.91
N VAL A 7 20.50 17.74 -3.62
CA VAL A 7 19.50 18.31 -2.71
C VAL A 7 19.12 19.73 -3.11
N SER A 8 20.07 20.54 -3.61
CA SER A 8 19.79 21.91 -4.06
C SER A 8 18.87 21.97 -5.29
N HIS A 9 18.80 20.89 -6.08
CA HIS A 9 18.03 20.82 -7.33
C HIS A 9 16.79 19.95 -7.26
N THR A 10 16.49 19.31 -6.11
CA THR A 10 15.33 18.43 -5.99
C THR A 10 14.53 18.68 -4.70
N ARG A 11 13.23 18.36 -4.76
CA ARG A 11 12.33 18.32 -3.59
C ARG A 11 11.98 16.89 -3.16
N ILE A 12 12.47 15.88 -3.88
CA ILE A 12 12.27 14.48 -3.51
C ILE A 12 13.38 14.02 -2.56
N PRO A 13 13.13 13.00 -1.72
CA PRO A 13 14.14 12.43 -0.84
C PRO A 13 15.39 11.96 -1.62
N VAL A 14 16.56 12.24 -1.09
CA VAL A 14 17.84 11.77 -1.66
C VAL A 14 18.32 10.59 -0.84
N ILE A 15 18.59 9.46 -1.51
CA ILE A 15 19.16 8.27 -0.91
C ILE A 15 20.68 8.26 -1.06
N ALA A 16 21.39 7.94 0.04
CA ALA A 16 22.81 7.69 0.06
C ALA A 16 23.10 6.21 0.41
N LYS A 17 23.71 5.48 -0.51
CA LYS A 17 24.07 4.06 -0.38
C LYS A 17 25.50 3.80 -0.83
N PRO A 18 26.52 4.27 -0.10
CA PRO A 18 27.90 4.04 -0.46
C PRO A 18 28.32 2.58 -0.26
N ASN A 19 29.44 2.20 -0.87
CA ASN A 19 30.14 0.95 -0.56
C ASN A 19 30.86 1.08 0.78
N ALA A 20 31.23 -0.07 1.39
CA ALA A 20 32.03 -0.12 2.61
C ALA A 20 33.52 0.17 2.32
N GLY A 21 33.80 1.36 1.81
CA GLY A 21 35.13 1.76 1.37
C GLY A 21 35.46 1.35 -0.08
N LEU A 22 36.76 1.26 -0.38
CA LEU A 22 37.22 0.89 -1.71
C LEU A 22 37.39 -0.63 -1.84
N PRO A 23 37.00 -1.22 -2.98
CA PRO A 23 37.20 -2.65 -3.20
C PRO A 23 38.70 -2.96 -3.42
N PHE A 24 39.14 -4.09 -2.86
CA PHE A 24 40.46 -4.69 -3.12
C PHE A 24 40.31 -6.21 -3.26
N LEU A 25 41.32 -6.86 -3.82
CA LEU A 25 41.38 -8.32 -3.92
C LEU A 25 42.22 -8.87 -2.77
N ASP A 26 41.71 -9.90 -2.09
CA ASP A 26 42.51 -10.66 -1.15
C ASP A 26 43.49 -11.63 -1.83
N GLU A 27 44.25 -12.37 -1.07
CA GLU A 27 45.22 -13.35 -1.54
C GLU A 27 44.61 -14.48 -2.38
N ASN A 28 43.29 -14.70 -2.25
CA ASN A 28 42.55 -15.72 -2.99
C ASN A 28 41.80 -15.14 -4.22
N GLY A 29 41.98 -13.86 -4.52
CA GLY A 29 41.30 -13.17 -5.62
C GLY A 29 39.84 -12.82 -5.30
N THR A 30 39.40 -12.85 -4.03
CA THR A 30 38.06 -12.45 -3.62
C THR A 30 38.00 -10.95 -3.40
N THR A 31 36.94 -10.31 -3.89
CA THR A 31 36.73 -8.86 -3.67
C THR A 31 36.34 -8.60 -2.22
N CYS A 32 37.15 -7.81 -1.52
CA CYS A 32 36.95 -7.37 -0.15
C CYS A 32 36.80 -5.85 -0.07
N TYR A 33 36.34 -5.36 1.07
CA TYR A 33 36.17 -3.95 1.39
C TYR A 33 36.85 -3.66 2.72
N ASN A 34 37.42 -2.46 2.87
CA ASN A 34 38.34 -2.14 3.95
C ASN A 34 37.78 -1.22 5.04
N MET A 35 36.48 -0.93 5.01
CA MET A 35 35.83 -0.07 6.00
C MET A 35 35.06 -0.91 7.01
N GLU A 36 35.23 -0.61 8.29
CA GLU A 36 34.49 -1.23 9.38
C GLU A 36 33.12 -0.57 9.57
N ALA A 37 32.17 -1.29 10.21
CA ALA A 37 30.78 -0.83 10.33
C ALA A 37 30.63 0.46 11.15
N GLU A 38 31.45 0.64 12.19
CA GLU A 38 31.44 1.85 13.04
C GLU A 38 31.95 3.06 12.24
N GLU A 39 33.12 2.93 11.60
CA GLU A 39 33.69 3.96 10.72
C GLU A 39 32.71 4.34 9.61
N PHE A 40 32.07 3.36 8.97
CA PHE A 40 31.05 3.60 7.95
C PHE A 40 29.90 4.46 8.46
N ALA A 41 29.37 4.15 9.65
CA ALA A 41 28.29 4.93 10.26
C ALA A 41 28.74 6.34 10.62
N GLU A 42 30.00 6.56 11.00
CA GLU A 42 30.57 7.88 11.24
C GLU A 42 30.63 8.71 9.94
N GLU A 43 31.15 8.14 8.88
CA GLU A 43 31.25 8.80 7.58
C GLU A 43 29.88 9.13 6.97
N MET A 44 28.82 8.36 7.31
CA MET A 44 27.45 8.67 6.90
C MET A 44 26.93 10.00 7.44
N GLU A 45 27.50 10.51 8.54
CA GLU A 45 27.13 11.83 9.08
C GLU A 45 27.38 12.97 8.08
N VAL A 46 28.45 12.88 7.31
CA VAL A 46 28.78 13.83 6.22
C VAL A 46 27.68 13.84 5.17
N LEU A 47 27.09 12.69 4.86
CA LEU A 47 26.02 12.58 3.87
C LEU A 47 24.68 13.06 4.41
N VAL A 48 24.39 12.80 5.69
CA VAL A 48 23.21 13.34 6.40
C VAL A 48 23.28 14.86 6.45
N ASN A 49 24.43 15.43 6.86
CA ASN A 49 24.63 16.88 6.91
C ASN A 49 24.58 17.54 5.52
N ALA A 50 24.87 16.77 4.47
CA ALA A 50 24.71 17.19 3.08
C ALA A 50 23.25 17.14 2.58
N GLY A 51 22.31 16.60 3.39
CA GLY A 51 20.88 16.55 3.10
C GLY A 51 20.35 15.19 2.62
N ALA A 52 21.13 14.11 2.69
CA ALA A 52 20.61 12.77 2.46
C ALA A 52 19.55 12.43 3.52
N THR A 53 18.40 11.93 3.07
CA THR A 53 17.25 11.61 3.95
C THR A 53 16.98 10.12 4.06
N ILE A 54 17.54 9.33 3.15
CA ILE A 54 17.47 7.86 3.19
C ILE A 54 18.89 7.33 3.19
N LEU A 55 19.23 6.49 4.15
CA LEU A 55 20.55 5.92 4.30
C LEU A 55 20.52 4.41 4.09
N GLY A 56 21.60 3.89 3.55
CA GLY A 56 21.77 2.45 3.38
C GLY A 56 23.19 2.13 2.98
N GLY A 57 23.43 0.91 2.60
CA GLY A 57 24.71 0.44 2.13
C GLY A 57 24.61 -0.20 0.74
N CYS A 58 25.75 -0.45 0.13
CA CYS A 58 25.93 -1.17 -1.12
C CYS A 58 26.96 -2.30 -0.95
N CYS A 59 27.91 -2.43 -1.85
CA CYS A 59 28.88 -3.51 -1.83
C CYS A 59 29.76 -3.47 -0.56
N GLY A 60 30.00 -4.64 0.03
CA GLY A 60 30.77 -4.80 1.26
C GLY A 60 30.00 -4.54 2.56
N THR A 61 28.76 -4.00 2.50
CA THR A 61 27.96 -3.78 3.70
C THR A 61 27.23 -5.06 4.13
N THR A 62 27.13 -5.25 5.43
CA THR A 62 26.43 -6.38 6.09
C THR A 62 25.32 -5.86 6.98
N PRO A 63 24.47 -6.72 7.58
CA PRO A 63 23.48 -6.28 8.57
C PRO A 63 24.07 -5.45 9.72
N GLU A 64 25.33 -5.68 10.09
CA GLU A 64 26.03 -4.91 11.13
C GLU A 64 26.19 -3.45 10.75
N PHE A 65 26.53 -3.14 9.50
CA PHE A 65 26.62 -1.76 9.00
C PHE A 65 25.26 -1.04 9.12
N ILE A 66 24.18 -1.74 8.78
CA ILE A 66 22.83 -1.16 8.87
C ILE A 66 22.44 -0.96 10.33
N ARG A 67 22.84 -1.85 11.24
CA ARG A 67 22.62 -1.71 12.68
C ARG A 67 23.32 -0.46 13.22
N GLN A 68 24.57 -0.24 12.88
CA GLN A 68 25.36 0.95 13.29
C GLN A 68 24.74 2.25 12.77
N ILE A 69 24.30 2.29 11.49
CA ILE A 69 23.55 3.42 10.93
C ILE A 69 22.27 3.66 11.76
N HIS A 70 21.52 2.61 12.04
CA HIS A 70 20.27 2.73 12.80
C HIS A 70 20.50 3.24 14.22
N GLU A 71 21.49 2.73 14.93
CA GLU A 71 21.83 3.19 16.28
C GLU A 71 22.25 4.67 16.31
N ARG A 72 22.97 5.13 15.27
CA ARG A 72 23.43 6.51 15.20
C ARG A 72 22.35 7.50 14.74
N PHE A 73 21.46 7.11 13.83
CA PHE A 73 20.52 8.03 13.17
C PHE A 73 19.04 7.62 13.33
N GLY A 74 18.74 6.40 13.73
CA GLY A 74 17.42 5.80 13.56
C GLY A 74 16.32 6.29 14.49
N THR A 75 16.64 6.91 15.63
CA THR A 75 15.62 7.27 16.63
C THR A 75 15.26 8.76 16.63
N ASP A 76 16.16 9.63 16.18
CA ASP A 76 16.00 11.08 16.26
C ASP A 76 16.04 11.79 14.90
N ALA A 77 16.24 11.06 13.83
CA ALA A 77 16.12 11.62 12.49
C ALA A 77 14.67 12.10 12.33
N LYS A 78 14.45 13.37 12.61
CA LYS A 78 13.30 14.11 12.12
C LYS A 78 13.44 14.14 10.59
N VAL A 79 13.18 13.00 9.96
CA VAL A 79 12.82 12.97 8.56
C VAL A 79 11.67 13.94 8.50
N ALA A 80 11.91 15.10 7.90
CA ALA A 80 10.81 15.96 7.52
C ALA A 80 9.96 15.07 6.64
N ALA A 81 8.92 14.48 7.23
CA ALA A 81 7.95 13.72 6.51
C ALA A 81 7.57 14.62 5.35
N SER A 82 7.79 14.17 4.12
CA SER A 82 7.33 14.91 2.97
C SER A 82 5.85 15.08 3.22
N ARG A 83 5.44 16.28 3.64
CA ARG A 83 4.05 16.54 3.94
C ARG A 83 3.31 16.23 2.65
N ARG A 84 2.49 15.19 2.68
CA ARG A 84 1.51 14.99 1.60
C ARG A 84 0.79 16.32 1.43
N PRO A 85 0.62 16.83 0.20
CA PRO A 85 -0.22 18.00 -0.01
C PRO A 85 -1.55 17.76 0.68
N ASP A 86 -2.02 18.72 1.47
CA ASP A 86 -3.25 18.59 2.24
C ASP A 86 -4.40 18.25 1.29
N GLY A 87 -5.15 17.21 1.59
CA GLY A 87 -6.31 16.78 0.82
C GLY A 87 -6.02 15.85 -0.37
N ILE A 88 -4.76 15.56 -0.73
CA ILE A 88 -4.44 14.67 -1.84
C ILE A 88 -4.28 13.23 -1.35
N ARG A 89 -4.92 12.32 -2.06
CA ARG A 89 -4.90 10.87 -1.84
C ARG A 89 -4.12 10.19 -2.95
N TYR A 90 -3.50 9.06 -2.63
CA TYR A 90 -2.67 8.32 -3.58
C TYR A 90 -2.96 6.83 -3.49
N LEU A 91 -3.28 6.23 -4.64
CA LEU A 91 -3.26 4.79 -4.84
C LEU A 91 -2.15 4.47 -5.84
N THR A 92 -1.42 3.39 -5.62
CA THR A 92 -0.31 3.05 -6.51
C THR A 92 -0.34 1.58 -6.89
N SER A 93 0.09 1.29 -8.10
CA SER A 93 0.61 -0.01 -8.49
C SER A 93 2.15 -0.01 -8.38
N GLU A 94 2.82 -1.04 -8.89
CA GLU A 94 4.27 -1.02 -9.03
C GLU A 94 4.78 -0.01 -10.07
N ARG A 95 3.90 0.46 -10.97
CA ARG A 95 4.27 1.25 -12.16
C ARG A 95 3.71 2.65 -12.20
N ILE A 96 2.51 2.86 -11.67
CA ILE A 96 1.86 4.17 -11.71
C ILE A 96 1.32 4.60 -10.33
N THR A 97 1.18 5.90 -10.19
CA THR A 97 0.48 6.54 -9.06
C THR A 97 -0.76 7.23 -9.59
N HIS A 98 -1.91 6.89 -9.03
CA HIS A 98 -3.15 7.64 -9.21
C HIS A 98 -3.39 8.53 -8.01
N SER A 99 -3.34 9.85 -8.22
CA SER A 99 -3.64 10.86 -7.20
C SER A 99 -5.04 11.41 -7.40
N PHE A 100 -5.73 11.72 -6.30
CA PHE A 100 -7.04 12.35 -6.33
C PHE A 100 -7.30 13.16 -5.05
N GLY A 101 -8.08 14.21 -5.17
CA GLY A 101 -8.48 15.11 -4.11
C GLY A 101 -9.98 15.39 -4.13
N LEU A 102 -10.47 16.21 -3.19
CA LEU A 102 -11.89 16.56 -3.11
C LEU A 102 -12.33 17.52 -4.20
N ASP A 103 -11.39 18.28 -4.75
CA ASP A 103 -11.63 19.27 -5.80
C ASP A 103 -11.40 18.70 -7.21
N ASP A 104 -10.96 17.46 -7.32
CA ASP A 104 -10.77 16.77 -8.59
C ASP A 104 -12.11 16.25 -9.14
N GLY A 105 -12.15 16.00 -10.46
CA GLY A 105 -13.28 15.32 -11.09
C GLY A 105 -13.45 13.89 -10.56
N PHE A 106 -14.64 13.32 -10.72
CA PHE A 106 -14.86 11.92 -10.38
C PHE A 106 -14.05 10.97 -11.27
N PHE A 107 -13.71 9.81 -10.73
CA PHE A 107 -13.12 8.72 -11.49
C PHE A 107 -13.88 7.41 -11.25
N VAL A 108 -13.68 6.44 -12.13
CA VAL A 108 -14.39 5.16 -12.07
C VAL A 108 -13.48 4.10 -11.44
N VAL A 109 -14.02 3.39 -10.46
CA VAL A 109 -13.50 2.11 -9.99
C VAL A 109 -14.19 0.99 -10.76
N GLY A 110 -13.43 0.16 -11.45
CA GLY A 110 -13.94 -0.97 -12.20
C GLY A 110 -14.24 -2.16 -11.28
N GLU A 111 -15.49 -2.62 -11.20
CA GLU A 111 -15.96 -3.67 -10.27
C GLU A 111 -16.35 -4.98 -10.97
N ARG A 112 -15.98 -5.19 -12.22
CA ARG A 112 -16.42 -6.40 -12.94
C ARG A 112 -15.72 -7.69 -12.51
N ILE A 113 -14.56 -7.60 -11.85
CA ILE A 113 -13.81 -8.74 -11.32
C ILE A 113 -14.42 -9.16 -9.97
N ASN A 114 -15.64 -9.62 -10.02
CA ASN A 114 -16.42 -10.08 -8.88
C ASN A 114 -17.32 -11.23 -9.35
N PRO A 115 -17.21 -12.44 -8.78
CA PRO A 115 -17.97 -13.61 -9.21
C PRO A 115 -19.45 -13.55 -8.85
N THR A 116 -19.89 -12.62 -7.99
CA THR A 116 -21.29 -12.50 -7.56
C THR A 116 -22.22 -12.29 -8.76
N GLY A 117 -23.15 -13.22 -8.95
CA GLY A 117 -24.11 -13.20 -10.07
C GLY A 117 -23.53 -13.55 -11.45
N LYS A 118 -22.22 -13.76 -11.60
CA LYS A 118 -21.54 -13.98 -12.89
C LYS A 118 -21.19 -15.47 -13.10
N LYS A 119 -22.19 -16.29 -13.51
CA LYS A 119 -22.04 -17.75 -13.66
C LYS A 119 -20.83 -18.19 -14.49
N ALA A 120 -20.52 -17.46 -15.58
CA ALA A 120 -19.40 -17.81 -16.44
C ALA A 120 -18.04 -17.58 -15.77
N LEU A 121 -17.88 -16.50 -14.98
CA LEU A 121 -16.69 -16.24 -14.18
C LEU A 121 -16.56 -17.30 -13.07
N GLN A 122 -17.66 -17.61 -12.38
CA GLN A 122 -17.67 -18.64 -11.34
C GLN A 122 -17.24 -20.01 -11.87
N ALA A 123 -17.69 -20.39 -13.08
CA ALA A 123 -17.30 -21.68 -13.70
C ALA A 123 -15.79 -21.73 -13.95
N GLN A 124 -15.23 -20.69 -14.57
CA GLN A 124 -13.79 -20.63 -14.84
C GLN A 124 -12.94 -20.63 -13.56
N LEU A 125 -13.34 -19.88 -12.53
CA LEU A 125 -12.61 -19.87 -11.26
C LEU A 125 -12.60 -21.25 -10.57
N ARG A 126 -13.70 -22.04 -10.68
CA ARG A 126 -13.73 -23.43 -10.19
C ARG A 126 -12.80 -24.37 -10.97
N GLU A 127 -12.58 -24.10 -12.24
CA GLU A 127 -11.66 -24.83 -13.12
C GLU A 127 -10.20 -24.32 -12.97
N GLY A 128 -9.96 -23.29 -12.14
CA GLY A 128 -8.65 -22.68 -11.96
C GLY A 128 -8.21 -21.77 -13.13
N SER A 129 -9.14 -21.39 -14.02
CA SER A 129 -8.87 -20.47 -15.11
C SER A 129 -9.16 -19.03 -14.71
N PHE A 130 -8.25 -18.10 -15.06
CA PHE A 130 -8.35 -16.66 -14.82
C PHE A 130 -8.53 -15.84 -16.11
N GLU A 131 -8.82 -16.48 -17.23
CA GLU A 131 -8.99 -15.79 -18.52
C GLU A 131 -10.04 -14.68 -18.48
N LYS A 132 -11.19 -14.90 -17.82
CA LYS A 132 -12.21 -13.85 -17.65
C LYS A 132 -11.78 -12.74 -16.68
N VAL A 133 -10.99 -13.05 -15.69
CA VAL A 133 -10.41 -12.03 -14.79
C VAL A 133 -9.52 -11.11 -15.60
N ILE A 134 -8.62 -11.67 -16.41
CA ILE A 134 -7.74 -10.94 -17.33
C ILE A 134 -8.55 -10.09 -18.31
N GLN A 135 -9.51 -10.73 -19.00
CA GLN A 135 -10.39 -10.04 -19.94
C GLN A 135 -11.09 -8.84 -19.30
N PHE A 136 -11.66 -9.01 -18.11
CA PHE A 136 -12.34 -7.93 -17.40
C PHE A 136 -11.39 -6.82 -16.95
N ALA A 137 -10.16 -7.16 -16.58
CA ALA A 137 -9.14 -6.16 -16.24
C ALA A 137 -8.82 -5.27 -17.45
N GLU A 138 -8.52 -5.90 -18.60
CA GLU A 138 -8.20 -5.19 -19.85
C GLU A 138 -9.38 -4.36 -20.36
N GLU A 139 -10.60 -4.91 -20.34
CA GLU A 139 -11.81 -4.19 -20.78
C GLU A 139 -12.08 -2.95 -19.92
N GLN A 140 -11.94 -3.04 -18.61
CA GLN A 140 -12.18 -1.92 -17.69
C GLN A 140 -11.09 -0.85 -17.79
N ASP A 141 -9.82 -1.25 -17.97
CA ASP A 141 -8.71 -0.33 -18.23
C ASP A 141 -8.96 0.42 -19.56
N ALA A 142 -9.29 -0.28 -20.65
CA ALA A 142 -9.61 0.31 -21.94
C ALA A 142 -10.84 1.25 -21.88
N CYS A 143 -11.81 0.98 -20.99
CA CYS A 143 -12.96 1.83 -20.73
C CYS A 143 -12.65 3.05 -19.84
N GLY A 144 -11.41 3.20 -19.35
CA GLY A 144 -10.96 4.38 -18.62
C GLY A 144 -11.13 4.31 -17.11
N ALA A 145 -11.32 3.12 -16.53
CA ALA A 145 -11.21 2.93 -15.09
C ALA A 145 -9.86 3.46 -14.59
N LYS A 146 -9.81 3.92 -13.34
CA LYS A 146 -8.57 4.39 -12.70
C LYS A 146 -8.10 3.48 -11.57
N VAL A 147 -8.96 2.62 -11.09
CA VAL A 147 -8.72 1.60 -10.08
C VAL A 147 -9.53 0.37 -10.47
N LEU A 148 -9.02 -0.83 -10.25
CA LEU A 148 -9.79 -2.07 -10.42
C LEU A 148 -10.06 -2.70 -9.06
N ASP A 149 -11.31 -3.00 -8.79
CA ASP A 149 -11.74 -3.74 -7.62
C ASP A 149 -11.70 -5.24 -7.91
N ILE A 150 -11.06 -6.00 -7.03
CA ILE A 150 -10.88 -7.45 -7.16
C ILE A 150 -11.56 -8.15 -6.00
N ASN A 151 -12.57 -8.93 -6.31
CA ASN A 151 -13.28 -9.81 -5.37
C ASN A 151 -13.24 -11.25 -5.90
N MET A 152 -12.84 -12.20 -5.03
CA MET A 152 -12.81 -13.64 -5.35
C MET A 152 -13.76 -14.43 -4.45
N GLY A 153 -14.66 -13.75 -3.71
CA GLY A 153 -15.58 -14.36 -2.76
C GLY A 153 -16.66 -15.19 -3.45
N MET A 154 -16.50 -16.52 -3.42
CA MET A 154 -17.52 -17.46 -3.87
C MET A 154 -17.35 -18.85 -3.22
N SER A 155 -18.45 -19.59 -3.14
CA SER A 155 -18.41 -20.96 -2.62
C SER A 155 -17.69 -21.93 -3.58
N GLY A 156 -16.92 -22.84 -3.01
CA GLY A 156 -16.31 -23.96 -3.75
C GLY A 156 -14.92 -23.68 -4.32
N ILE A 157 -14.27 -22.59 -3.88
CA ILE A 157 -12.86 -22.30 -4.16
C ILE A 157 -12.13 -21.87 -2.88
N ASP A 158 -10.81 -21.93 -2.90
CA ASP A 158 -9.95 -21.25 -1.93
C ASP A 158 -9.84 -19.77 -2.31
N GLU A 159 -10.58 -18.91 -1.59
CA GLU A 159 -10.62 -17.47 -1.88
C GLU A 159 -9.24 -16.82 -1.75
N LYS A 160 -8.45 -17.22 -0.75
CA LYS A 160 -7.11 -16.67 -0.53
C LYS A 160 -6.16 -16.98 -1.67
N ALA A 161 -6.09 -18.25 -2.07
CA ALA A 161 -5.28 -18.67 -3.21
C ALA A 161 -5.74 -17.99 -4.50
N SER A 162 -7.07 -17.89 -4.71
CA SER A 162 -7.65 -17.22 -5.87
C SER A 162 -7.38 -15.71 -5.89
N MET A 163 -7.43 -15.03 -4.73
CA MET A 163 -7.10 -13.61 -4.62
C MET A 163 -5.63 -13.36 -4.99
N LEU A 164 -4.70 -14.16 -4.45
CA LEU A 164 -3.28 -14.00 -4.76
C LEU A 164 -3.00 -14.25 -6.24
N ARG A 165 -3.64 -15.26 -6.84
CA ARG A 165 -3.52 -15.51 -8.27
C ARG A 165 -4.12 -14.39 -9.11
N ALA A 166 -5.30 -13.87 -8.74
CA ALA A 166 -5.92 -12.73 -9.43
C ALA A 166 -5.03 -11.48 -9.39
N LEU A 167 -4.37 -11.19 -8.26
CA LEU A 167 -3.41 -10.09 -8.15
C LEU A 167 -2.26 -10.24 -9.15
N GLU A 168 -1.68 -11.44 -9.26
CA GLU A 168 -0.59 -11.73 -10.20
C GLU A 168 -1.04 -11.53 -11.65
N GLU A 169 -2.17 -12.13 -12.04
CA GLU A 169 -2.70 -12.06 -13.41
C GLU A 169 -3.09 -10.64 -13.81
N VAL A 170 -3.80 -9.93 -12.93
CA VAL A 170 -4.25 -8.55 -13.21
C VAL A 170 -3.07 -7.59 -13.27
N SER A 171 -2.11 -7.70 -12.35
CA SER A 171 -0.89 -6.86 -12.39
C SER A 171 0.00 -7.13 -13.62
N GLY A 172 -0.15 -8.31 -14.24
CA GLY A 172 0.53 -8.65 -15.50
C GLY A 172 -0.02 -7.94 -16.72
N VAL A 173 -1.30 -7.56 -16.73
CA VAL A 173 -2.01 -7.05 -17.92
C VAL A 173 -2.44 -5.58 -17.81
N THR A 174 -2.47 -5.00 -16.62
CA THR A 174 -2.78 -3.58 -16.42
C THR A 174 -1.79 -2.93 -15.44
N ASN A 175 -1.65 -1.62 -15.55
CA ASN A 175 -0.88 -0.82 -14.61
C ASN A 175 -1.75 -0.15 -13.53
N LEU A 176 -3.06 -0.32 -13.56
CA LEU A 176 -3.96 0.37 -12.65
C LEU A 176 -3.75 -0.06 -11.19
N PRO A 177 -3.87 0.85 -10.22
CA PRO A 177 -3.96 0.50 -8.81
C PRO A 177 -5.16 -0.39 -8.53
N LEU A 178 -5.05 -1.23 -7.49
CA LEU A 178 -6.08 -2.19 -7.14
C LEU A 178 -6.80 -1.85 -5.84
N SER A 179 -8.10 -2.13 -5.83
CA SER A 179 -8.94 -2.24 -4.66
C SER A 179 -9.11 -3.73 -4.33
N LEU A 180 -8.87 -4.08 -3.08
CA LEU A 180 -8.88 -5.46 -2.59
C LEU A 180 -10.17 -5.67 -1.80
N ASP A 181 -11.08 -6.45 -2.35
CA ASP A 181 -12.41 -6.71 -1.78
C ASP A 181 -12.51 -8.14 -1.26
N SER A 182 -12.63 -8.28 0.05
CA SER A 182 -12.94 -9.54 0.70
C SER A 182 -13.60 -9.32 2.07
N SER A 183 -14.42 -10.29 2.46
CA SER A 183 -14.98 -10.35 3.81
C SER A 183 -14.00 -10.93 4.84
N TYR A 184 -12.94 -11.60 4.41
CA TYR A 184 -12.01 -12.31 5.28
C TYR A 184 -10.72 -11.52 5.51
N VAL A 185 -10.38 -11.34 6.78
CA VAL A 185 -9.19 -10.59 7.21
C VAL A 185 -7.89 -11.24 6.71
N ASP A 186 -7.81 -12.57 6.76
CA ASP A 186 -6.62 -13.30 6.34
C ASP A 186 -6.40 -13.30 4.82
N VAL A 187 -7.46 -13.17 4.03
CA VAL A 187 -7.40 -12.95 2.58
C VAL A 187 -6.82 -11.58 2.29
N LEU A 188 -7.36 -10.54 2.94
CA LEU A 188 -6.89 -9.16 2.77
C LEU A 188 -5.45 -8.96 3.26
N GLU A 189 -5.05 -9.57 4.40
CA GLU A 189 -3.67 -9.50 4.85
C GLU A 189 -2.71 -10.17 3.86
N ALA A 190 -3.06 -11.33 3.34
CA ALA A 190 -2.26 -12.01 2.32
C ALA A 190 -2.16 -11.19 1.03
N ALA A 191 -3.26 -10.59 0.58
CA ALA A 191 -3.30 -9.73 -0.60
C ALA A 191 -2.42 -8.48 -0.40
N LEU A 192 -2.57 -7.75 0.72
CA LEU A 192 -1.75 -6.59 1.06
C LEU A 192 -0.26 -6.90 1.14
N ARG A 193 0.09 -8.08 1.64
CA ARG A 193 1.48 -8.53 1.74
C ARG A 193 2.14 -8.76 0.38
N ASN A 194 1.36 -9.17 -0.61
CA ASN A 194 1.85 -9.53 -1.94
C ASN A 194 1.65 -8.42 -2.99
N TYR A 195 0.79 -7.45 -2.72
CA TYR A 195 0.54 -6.37 -3.65
C TYR A 195 1.70 -5.35 -3.64
N PRO A 196 2.36 -5.08 -4.80
CA PRO A 196 3.56 -4.25 -4.86
C PRO A 196 3.25 -2.74 -4.90
N GLY A 197 2.10 -2.32 -4.43
CA GLY A 197 1.64 -0.93 -4.45
C GLY A 197 0.88 -0.54 -3.19
N ARG A 198 0.33 0.66 -3.20
CA ARG A 198 -0.58 1.15 -2.17
C ARG A 198 -2.01 0.85 -2.58
N ALA A 199 -2.58 -0.21 -2.01
CA ALA A 199 -3.93 -0.66 -2.30
C ALA A 199 -5.02 0.19 -1.63
N LEU A 200 -6.25 0.06 -2.17
CA LEU A 200 -7.48 0.43 -1.48
C LEU A 200 -8.11 -0.85 -0.91
N VAL A 201 -8.36 -0.90 0.39
CA VAL A 201 -9.03 -2.05 1.03
C VAL A 201 -10.54 -1.81 1.02
N ASN A 202 -11.28 -2.73 0.46
CA ASN A 202 -12.74 -2.73 0.41
C ASN A 202 -13.26 -3.88 1.30
N SER A 203 -13.74 -3.65 2.49
CA SER A 203 -13.90 -2.41 3.23
C SER A 203 -13.65 -2.63 4.73
N VAL A 204 -13.45 -1.56 5.47
CA VAL A 204 -13.40 -1.58 6.93
C VAL A 204 -14.72 -1.05 7.48
N SER A 205 -15.36 -1.81 8.38
CA SER A 205 -16.58 -1.47 9.09
C SER A 205 -16.36 -1.50 10.61
N LEU A 206 -17.38 -1.14 11.37
CA LEU A 206 -17.36 -1.26 12.84
C LEU A 206 -17.70 -2.69 13.31
N GLU A 207 -17.80 -3.66 12.40
CA GLU A 207 -17.87 -5.08 12.78
C GLU A 207 -16.60 -5.46 13.54
N THR A 208 -16.77 -6.15 14.67
CA THR A 208 -15.67 -6.41 15.62
C THR A 208 -14.42 -6.97 14.95
N GLU A 209 -14.56 -7.93 14.04
CA GLU A 209 -13.41 -8.54 13.37
C GLU A 209 -12.66 -7.56 12.46
N LYS A 210 -13.39 -6.76 11.70
CA LYS A 210 -12.80 -5.77 10.81
C LYS A 210 -12.20 -4.59 11.58
N PHE A 211 -12.88 -4.11 12.60
CA PHE A 211 -12.43 -3.00 13.42
C PHE A 211 -11.18 -3.34 14.23
N GLU A 212 -11.16 -4.50 14.88
CA GLU A 212 -10.08 -4.87 15.81
C GLU A 212 -8.89 -5.55 15.11
N LYS A 213 -9.12 -6.30 14.02
CA LYS A 213 -8.07 -7.05 13.36
C LYS A 213 -7.66 -6.43 12.02
N LEU A 214 -8.60 -6.08 11.15
CA LEU A 214 -8.27 -5.61 9.81
C LEU A 214 -7.71 -4.19 9.82
N LEU A 215 -8.28 -3.26 10.56
CA LEU A 215 -7.83 -1.86 10.56
C LEU A 215 -6.35 -1.70 10.97
N PRO A 216 -5.83 -2.40 12.02
CA PRO A 216 -4.40 -2.40 12.30
C PRO A 216 -3.53 -2.98 11.16
N ILE A 217 -4.04 -3.97 10.43
CA ILE A 217 -3.35 -4.55 9.27
C ILE A 217 -3.29 -3.51 8.14
N VAL A 218 -4.38 -2.82 7.84
CA VAL A 218 -4.42 -1.74 6.85
C VAL A 218 -3.39 -0.65 7.18
N ALA A 219 -3.34 -0.22 8.45
CA ALA A 219 -2.36 0.74 8.93
C ALA A 219 -0.91 0.24 8.79
N LYS A 220 -0.66 -1.03 9.16
CA LYS A 220 0.65 -1.69 9.04
C LYS A 220 1.20 -1.67 7.61
N TYR A 221 0.34 -1.94 6.62
CA TYR A 221 0.75 -1.95 5.20
C TYR A 221 0.66 -0.58 4.53
N GLY A 222 0.20 0.46 5.23
CA GLY A 222 0.06 1.81 4.70
C GLY A 222 -0.98 1.94 3.58
N ALA A 223 -1.94 1.02 3.53
CA ALA A 223 -3.01 1.04 2.55
C ALA A 223 -4.04 2.13 2.84
N MET A 224 -4.81 2.51 1.83
CA MET A 224 -6.06 3.24 2.00
C MET A 224 -7.20 2.24 2.26
N PHE A 225 -8.32 2.72 2.81
CA PHE A 225 -9.49 1.86 2.94
C PHE A 225 -10.80 2.61 2.69
N ILE A 226 -11.79 1.85 2.25
CA ILE A 226 -13.18 2.29 2.21
C ILE A 226 -13.77 2.06 3.61
N LEU A 227 -14.21 3.15 4.23
CA LEU A 227 -14.97 3.11 5.48
C LEU A 227 -16.43 2.85 5.14
N LEU A 228 -16.93 1.68 5.54
CA LEU A 228 -18.33 1.29 5.40
C LEU A 228 -19.04 1.49 6.75
N PRO A 229 -20.04 2.38 6.86
CA PRO A 229 -20.72 2.65 8.13
C PRO A 229 -21.71 1.54 8.49
N LEU A 230 -21.16 0.38 8.82
CA LEU A 230 -21.83 -0.85 9.21
C LEU A 230 -21.25 -1.33 10.54
N SER A 231 -22.05 -2.01 11.37
CA SER A 231 -21.65 -2.60 12.65
C SER A 231 -22.15 -4.04 12.78
N ASP A 232 -21.81 -4.71 13.87
CA ASP A 232 -22.35 -6.04 14.20
C ASP A 232 -23.89 -6.05 14.34
N ALA A 233 -24.50 -4.89 14.58
CA ALA A 233 -25.96 -4.72 14.60
C ALA A 233 -26.58 -4.55 13.20
N GLY A 234 -25.75 -4.50 12.16
CA GLY A 234 -26.17 -4.26 10.78
C GLY A 234 -26.07 -2.79 10.37
N LEU A 235 -26.95 -2.37 9.47
CA LEU A 235 -27.03 -1.00 8.97
C LEU A 235 -27.46 0.00 10.04
N PRO A 236 -26.92 1.23 10.05
CA PRO A 236 -27.33 2.27 10.99
C PRO A 236 -28.80 2.64 10.79
N LYS A 237 -29.49 2.89 11.88
CA LYS A 237 -30.94 3.22 11.88
C LYS A 237 -31.23 4.62 11.36
N ASP A 238 -30.28 5.53 11.58
CA ASP A 238 -30.41 6.93 11.22
C ASP A 238 -29.05 7.57 10.93
N ILE A 239 -29.09 8.86 10.60
CA ILE A 239 -27.90 9.64 10.28
C ILE A 239 -26.97 9.81 11.49
N GLU A 240 -27.51 9.92 12.68
CA GLU A 240 -26.70 10.13 13.88
C GLU A 240 -25.91 8.86 14.23
N GLU A 241 -26.54 7.68 14.19
CA GLU A 241 -25.85 6.41 14.35
C GLU A 241 -24.80 6.19 13.25
N LYS A 242 -25.11 6.57 11.99
CA LYS A 242 -24.15 6.53 10.88
C LYS A 242 -22.92 7.39 11.17
N LYS A 243 -23.10 8.62 11.66
CA LYS A 243 -22.01 9.52 12.04
C LYS A 243 -21.18 8.95 13.19
N GLU A 244 -21.82 8.39 14.19
CA GLU A 244 -21.12 7.76 15.32
C GLU A 244 -20.23 6.61 14.87
N ILE A 245 -20.70 5.75 13.97
CA ILE A 245 -19.90 4.65 13.40
C ILE A 245 -18.70 5.21 12.63
N ILE A 246 -18.94 6.21 11.77
CA ILE A 246 -17.87 6.85 10.99
C ILE A 246 -16.81 7.44 11.93
N HIS A 247 -17.21 8.20 12.95
CA HIS A 247 -16.28 8.82 13.89
C HIS A 247 -15.46 7.77 14.66
N LYS A 248 -16.07 6.70 15.13
CA LYS A 248 -15.35 5.62 15.85
C LYS A 248 -14.26 4.98 14.98
N ILE A 249 -14.57 4.66 13.72
CA ILE A 249 -13.58 4.07 12.80
C ILE A 249 -12.49 5.11 12.47
N TYR A 250 -12.88 6.35 12.22
CA TYR A 250 -11.96 7.45 11.94
C TYR A 250 -10.97 7.69 13.08
N ASP A 251 -11.47 7.84 14.31
CA ASP A 251 -10.64 8.10 15.50
C ASP A 251 -9.67 6.92 15.75
N ARG A 252 -10.13 5.69 15.55
CA ARG A 252 -9.29 4.51 15.65
C ARG A 252 -8.19 4.51 14.59
N ALA A 253 -8.50 4.85 13.33
CA ALA A 253 -7.52 4.95 12.26
C ALA A 253 -6.44 6.01 12.59
N LEU A 254 -6.84 7.20 13.05
CA LEU A 254 -5.90 8.23 13.49
C LEU A 254 -5.01 7.75 14.64
N SER A 255 -5.56 7.00 15.61
CA SER A 255 -4.78 6.44 16.72
C SER A 255 -3.73 5.43 16.27
N LEU A 256 -3.90 4.81 15.11
CA LEU A 256 -2.96 3.89 14.46
C LEU A 256 -1.94 4.61 13.55
N GLY A 257 -1.94 5.94 13.53
CA GLY A 257 -1.02 6.75 12.74
C GLY A 257 -1.46 7.01 11.30
N MET A 258 -2.67 6.62 10.93
CA MET A 258 -3.26 6.96 9.63
C MET A 258 -3.70 8.42 9.61
N CYS A 259 -3.97 8.95 8.43
CA CYS A 259 -4.50 10.31 8.25
C CYS A 259 -5.84 10.28 7.50
N LYS A 260 -6.54 11.42 7.47
CA LYS A 260 -7.84 11.54 6.79
C LYS A 260 -7.78 11.22 5.31
N GLU A 261 -6.63 11.44 4.69
CA GLU A 261 -6.35 11.14 3.28
C GLU A 261 -6.23 9.64 3.00
N ASP A 262 -6.15 8.80 4.02
CA ASP A 262 -6.10 7.34 3.87
C ASP A 262 -7.52 6.72 3.83
N ILE A 263 -8.55 7.53 4.00
CA ILE A 263 -9.94 7.09 4.19
C ILE A 263 -10.83 7.58 3.04
N VAL A 264 -11.60 6.65 2.48
CA VAL A 264 -12.71 6.93 1.56
C VAL A 264 -14.00 6.47 2.25
N VAL A 265 -15.01 7.32 2.34
CA VAL A 265 -16.28 6.95 3.00
C VAL A 265 -17.28 6.50 1.95
N ASP A 266 -17.78 5.27 2.10
CA ASP A 266 -18.92 4.78 1.32
C ASP A 266 -20.22 5.13 2.04
N LEU A 267 -20.98 6.02 1.46
CA LEU A 267 -22.27 6.45 2.02
C LEU A 267 -23.42 5.52 1.65
N SER A 268 -23.18 4.50 0.84
CA SER A 268 -24.16 3.52 0.37
C SER A 268 -25.47 4.18 -0.09
N LEU A 269 -25.62 4.41 -1.39
CA LEU A 269 -26.75 5.15 -2.00
C LEU A 269 -28.15 4.50 -1.78
N ILE A 270 -28.20 3.28 -1.24
CA ILE A 270 -29.45 2.55 -0.98
C ILE A 270 -30.44 3.34 -0.07
N HIS A 271 -29.95 4.32 0.69
CA HIS A 271 -30.74 5.11 1.62
C HIS A 271 -30.93 6.59 1.21
N ILE A 272 -30.58 6.97 -0.03
CA ILE A 272 -30.79 8.35 -0.53
C ILE A 272 -32.16 8.52 -1.20
N SER A 273 -32.90 7.45 -1.41
CA SER A 273 -34.18 7.43 -2.15
C SER A 273 -35.43 7.44 -1.28
N GLU A 274 -35.34 7.75 0.03
CA GLU A 274 -36.51 7.98 0.88
C GLU A 274 -36.58 9.41 1.41
#